data_a961a734f073d5141508aebcbae60aff
#
_entry.id   a961a734f073d5141508aebcbae60aff
#
_cell.length_a   1.000
_cell.length_b   1.000
_cell.length_c   1.000
_cell.angle_alpha   90.00
_cell.angle_beta   90.00
_cell.angle_gamma   90.00
#
_symmetry.space_group_name_H-M   'P 1'
#
loop_
_entity.id
_entity.type
_entity.pdbx_description
1 polymer ?
#
loop_
_entity_poly.entity_id
_entity_poly.type
_entity_poly.pdbx_seq_one_letter_code
_entity_poly.pdbx_strand_id
1 'polypeptide(L)'
;MTDTISIDELLAEGRAFLDATVPALNAADEEFVWGRGSDQLNVLEEVDRDHLGEILVAAKGYAAARYDAGLGWIDGPVEYGGRGLSTEHAIAFAELEGLYELPNLSILVIALGFVGPALRSVASPEICSELLPKLYRGDLIMCQLFSEPDAGSDLAAAATRAVRDGDEWLITGQKVWTSSAHAADLGICVCRTDPDAPKHRGLTTFLVDMHAEGVDVRPLVQMTGEANFNEVFLNEVRVPDSMRVGDVNSGFGVILTVLGNERSITTRAPKRGGGVGPFERVVGVAREFGDLSDPITRQRLAEVYSSMRIRELMNARWRASLQPGETPGPEMMLQKIGNHAFNQELVTLLGEVLGPRLIADTGEWGAYAWANYVLSTPGMRIGGGTEEIVRNTIGERVLGLPREPRA
;
A
#
# COMPACT_ATOMS: atom_id res chain seq x y z
N MET A 1 -37.55 3.58 3.34
CA MET A 1 -36.81 2.50 2.69
C MET A 1 -36.19 3.14 1.46
N THR A 2 -34.90 3.46 1.49
CA THR A 2 -34.18 3.87 0.28
C THR A 2 -34.14 2.65 -0.61
N ASP A 3 -34.67 2.75 -1.84
CA ASP A 3 -34.58 1.70 -2.85
C ASP A 3 -33.09 1.40 -3.06
N THR A 4 -32.65 0.27 -2.51
CA THR A 4 -31.26 -0.18 -2.65
C THR A 4 -31.17 -0.78 -4.05
N ILE A 5 -30.42 -0.16 -4.95
CA ILE A 5 -30.19 -0.71 -6.30
C ILE A 5 -29.56 -2.10 -6.20
N SER A 6 -29.82 -2.94 -7.19
CA SER A 6 -29.18 -4.25 -7.32
C SER A 6 -27.73 -4.13 -7.78
N ILE A 7 -26.94 -5.18 -7.59
CA ILE A 7 -25.56 -5.24 -8.12
C ILE A 7 -25.56 -5.10 -9.64
N ASP A 8 -26.53 -5.70 -10.35
CA ASP A 8 -26.63 -5.61 -11.80
C ASP A 8 -26.89 -4.18 -12.29
N GLU A 9 -27.76 -3.43 -11.58
CA GLU A 9 -28.00 -2.01 -11.87
C GLU A 9 -26.75 -1.17 -11.63
N LEU A 10 -26.02 -1.38 -10.51
CA LEU A 10 -24.76 -0.71 -10.25
C LEU A 10 -23.71 -1.03 -11.33
N LEU A 11 -23.61 -2.29 -11.76
CA LEU A 11 -22.67 -2.69 -12.80
C LEU A 11 -23.02 -2.09 -14.17
N ALA A 12 -24.32 -1.89 -14.47
CA ALA A 12 -24.75 -1.19 -15.68
C ALA A 12 -24.35 0.29 -15.64
N GLU A 13 -24.58 0.99 -14.51
CA GLU A 13 -24.10 2.36 -14.29
C GLU A 13 -22.58 2.45 -14.38
N GLY A 14 -21.88 1.53 -13.70
CA GLY A 14 -20.41 1.45 -13.67
C GLY A 14 -19.83 1.24 -15.07
N ARG A 15 -20.40 0.34 -15.86
CA ARG A 15 -19.97 0.08 -17.25
C ARG A 15 -20.16 1.33 -18.11
N ALA A 16 -21.30 1.99 -18.03
CA ALA A 16 -21.55 3.21 -18.79
C ALA A 16 -20.56 4.32 -18.44
N PHE A 17 -20.20 4.46 -17.17
CA PHE A 17 -19.16 5.39 -16.72
C PHE A 17 -17.77 5.02 -17.27
N LEU A 18 -17.36 3.77 -17.14
CA LEU A 18 -16.05 3.30 -17.57
C LEU A 18 -15.86 3.40 -19.08
N ASP A 19 -16.86 2.95 -19.87
CA ASP A 19 -16.86 3.06 -21.35
C ASP A 19 -16.71 4.51 -21.84
N ALA A 20 -17.23 5.48 -21.07
CA ALA A 20 -17.12 6.90 -21.40
C ALA A 20 -15.80 7.56 -20.92
N THR A 21 -15.09 6.94 -19.98
CA THR A 21 -14.00 7.61 -19.27
C THR A 21 -12.63 7.01 -19.57
N VAL A 22 -12.54 5.68 -19.73
CA VAL A 22 -11.27 4.96 -19.88
C VAL A 22 -11.39 3.83 -20.92
N PRO A 23 -10.30 3.49 -21.64
CA PRO A 23 -10.33 2.38 -22.58
C PRO A 23 -10.58 1.04 -21.88
N ALA A 24 -11.31 0.13 -22.50
CA ALA A 24 -11.38 -1.25 -22.07
C ALA A 24 -10.04 -1.96 -22.35
N LEU A 25 -9.63 -2.84 -21.44
CA LEU A 25 -8.48 -3.70 -21.68
C LEU A 25 -8.76 -4.61 -22.88
N ASN A 26 -7.81 -4.66 -23.78
CA ASN A 26 -7.91 -5.58 -24.92
C ASN A 26 -7.32 -6.93 -24.52
N ALA A 27 -8.13 -7.98 -24.57
CA ALA A 27 -7.69 -9.34 -24.23
C ALA A 27 -6.47 -9.81 -25.03
N ALA A 28 -6.23 -9.23 -26.21
CA ALA A 28 -5.04 -9.53 -27.03
C ALA A 28 -3.75 -8.89 -26.46
N ASP A 29 -3.85 -7.89 -25.60
CA ASP A 29 -2.70 -7.22 -24.97
C ASP A 29 -2.29 -7.90 -23.64
N GLU A 30 -3.09 -8.85 -23.14
CA GLU A 30 -2.81 -9.61 -21.92
C GLU A 30 -1.84 -10.80 -22.14
N GLU A 31 -1.65 -11.24 -23.39
CA GLU A 31 -0.74 -12.38 -23.66
C GLU A 31 0.72 -11.91 -23.61
N PHE A 32 1.41 -12.37 -22.58
CA PHE A 32 2.84 -12.12 -22.46
C PHE A 32 3.62 -12.78 -23.61
N VAL A 33 4.31 -11.98 -24.40
CA VAL A 33 5.21 -12.45 -25.45
C VAL A 33 6.62 -11.96 -25.16
N TRP A 34 7.55 -12.92 -24.98
CA TRP A 34 8.96 -12.61 -24.74
C TRP A 34 9.53 -11.69 -25.83
N GLY A 35 10.26 -10.64 -25.42
CA GLY A 35 10.88 -9.68 -26.34
C GLY A 35 9.92 -8.60 -26.89
N ARG A 36 8.67 -8.54 -26.43
CA ARG A 36 7.71 -7.50 -26.83
C ARG A 36 7.37 -6.58 -25.66
N GLY A 37 7.21 -5.29 -25.96
CA GLY A 37 6.85 -4.26 -24.98
C GLY A 37 8.00 -3.90 -24.05
N SER A 38 7.67 -3.31 -22.91
CA SER A 38 8.66 -2.97 -21.89
C SER A 38 9.08 -4.21 -21.12
N ASP A 39 10.38 -4.34 -20.86
CA ASP A 39 10.92 -5.36 -19.98
C ASP A 39 11.00 -4.92 -18.51
N GLN A 40 10.65 -3.67 -18.20
CA GLN A 40 10.68 -3.15 -16.84
C GLN A 40 9.77 -3.94 -15.90
N LEU A 41 10.23 -4.07 -14.66
CA LEU A 41 9.51 -4.70 -13.56
C LEU A 41 9.16 -3.64 -12.53
N ASN A 42 7.89 -3.32 -12.45
CA ASN A 42 7.39 -2.42 -11.40
C ASN A 42 7.21 -3.22 -10.11
N VAL A 43 8.21 -3.21 -9.27
CA VAL A 43 8.23 -3.96 -8.01
C VAL A 43 7.42 -3.25 -6.94
N LEU A 44 7.57 -1.95 -6.85
CA LEU A 44 6.71 -1.03 -6.15
C LEU A 44 5.97 -0.22 -7.22
N GLU A 45 4.68 0.03 -7.05
CA GLU A 45 3.97 0.96 -7.93
C GLU A 45 4.56 2.35 -7.70
N GLU A 46 5.50 2.72 -8.57
CA GLU A 46 6.24 3.96 -8.45
C GLU A 46 5.45 5.13 -9.00
N VAL A 47 5.48 6.19 -8.23
CA VAL A 47 5.15 7.50 -8.76
C VAL A 47 6.46 8.09 -9.30
N ASP A 48 6.67 7.98 -10.61
CA ASP A 48 7.81 8.60 -11.27
C ASP A 48 7.81 10.11 -10.97
N ARG A 49 8.87 10.58 -10.30
CA ARG A 49 8.97 11.97 -9.87
C ARG A 49 9.07 12.94 -11.03
N ASP A 50 9.65 12.51 -12.13
CA ASP A 50 9.81 13.34 -13.34
C ASP A 50 8.47 13.54 -14.06
N HIS A 51 7.55 12.57 -13.92
CA HIS A 51 6.20 12.62 -14.49
C HIS A 51 5.10 12.81 -13.42
N LEU A 52 5.49 13.17 -12.18
CA LEU A 52 4.56 13.29 -11.05
C LEU A 52 3.35 14.18 -11.39
N GLY A 53 3.57 15.32 -12.07
CA GLY A 53 2.47 16.23 -12.42
C GLY A 53 1.42 15.58 -13.30
N GLU A 54 1.83 14.82 -14.30
CA GLU A 54 0.92 14.10 -15.22
C GLU A 54 0.16 12.99 -14.48
N ILE A 55 0.87 12.24 -13.65
CA ILE A 55 0.28 11.17 -12.81
C ILE A 55 -0.78 11.75 -11.86
N LEU A 56 -0.47 12.87 -11.19
CA LEU A 56 -1.40 13.55 -10.30
C LEU A 56 -2.65 14.03 -11.01
N VAL A 57 -2.50 14.67 -12.18
CA VAL A 57 -3.65 15.14 -12.98
C VAL A 57 -4.53 13.97 -13.40
N ALA A 58 -3.94 12.90 -13.90
CA ALA A 58 -4.68 11.73 -14.36
C ALA A 58 -5.39 11.00 -13.19
N ALA A 59 -4.67 10.77 -12.08
CA ALA A 59 -5.21 10.09 -10.90
C ALA A 59 -6.35 10.88 -10.23
N LYS A 60 -6.11 12.17 -9.95
CA LYS A 60 -7.13 13.05 -9.34
C LYS A 60 -8.32 13.24 -10.27
N GLY A 61 -8.08 13.41 -11.57
CA GLY A 61 -9.16 13.57 -12.56
C GLY A 61 -10.07 12.36 -12.64
N TYR A 62 -9.50 11.16 -12.72
CA TYR A 62 -10.27 9.91 -12.72
C TYR A 62 -11.01 9.70 -11.39
N ALA A 63 -10.33 9.88 -10.25
CA ALA A 63 -10.94 9.70 -8.93
C ALA A 63 -12.12 10.67 -8.72
N ALA A 64 -11.97 11.94 -9.11
CA ALA A 64 -13.03 12.94 -9.05
C ALA A 64 -14.23 12.56 -9.93
N ALA A 65 -14.00 12.22 -11.20
CA ALA A 65 -15.06 11.79 -12.11
C ALA A 65 -15.82 10.56 -11.57
N ARG A 66 -15.06 9.57 -11.04
CA ARG A 66 -15.64 8.37 -10.42
C ARG A 66 -16.49 8.71 -9.19
N TYR A 67 -16.01 9.61 -8.33
CA TYR A 67 -16.73 10.05 -7.13
C TYR A 67 -18.00 10.82 -7.50
N ASP A 68 -17.89 11.76 -8.43
CA ASP A 68 -19.00 12.59 -8.89
C ASP A 68 -20.10 11.77 -9.59
N ALA A 69 -19.73 10.61 -10.17
CA ALA A 69 -20.65 9.59 -10.68
C ALA A 69 -21.27 8.69 -9.58
N GLY A 70 -20.96 8.90 -8.29
CA GLY A 70 -21.41 8.07 -7.18
C GLY A 70 -20.71 6.71 -7.07
N LEU A 71 -19.61 6.51 -7.78
CA LEU A 71 -18.85 5.25 -7.83
C LEU A 71 -17.53 5.31 -7.02
N GLY A 72 -17.18 6.47 -6.47
CA GLY A 72 -15.91 6.67 -5.74
C GLY A 72 -15.92 6.10 -4.34
N TRP A 73 -17.08 6.04 -3.67
CA TRP A 73 -17.22 5.48 -2.33
C TRP A 73 -18.56 4.76 -2.16
N ILE A 74 -18.68 3.61 -2.78
CA ILE A 74 -19.92 2.84 -2.94
C ILE A 74 -20.47 2.37 -1.58
N ASP A 75 -19.63 1.82 -0.70
CA ASP A 75 -20.01 1.30 0.61
C ASP A 75 -19.81 2.31 1.76
N GLY A 76 -19.49 3.56 1.42
CA GLY A 76 -19.33 4.62 2.40
C GLY A 76 -20.64 5.15 2.95
N PRO A 77 -20.63 5.72 4.19
CA PRO A 77 -21.82 6.33 4.78
C PRO A 77 -22.28 7.54 3.97
N VAL A 78 -23.59 7.65 3.78
CA VAL A 78 -24.19 8.76 3.02
C VAL A 78 -23.91 10.12 3.66
N GLU A 79 -23.86 10.18 5.00
CA GLU A 79 -23.56 11.38 5.77
C GLU A 79 -22.18 11.97 5.51
N TYR A 80 -21.23 11.15 5.00
CA TYR A 80 -19.88 11.59 4.64
C TYR A 80 -19.64 11.52 3.13
N GLY A 81 -20.69 11.48 2.31
CA GLY A 81 -20.58 11.52 0.85
C GLY A 81 -20.39 10.16 0.19
N GLY A 82 -20.53 9.05 0.93
CA GLY A 82 -20.62 7.71 0.37
C GLY A 82 -22.01 7.39 -0.19
N ARG A 83 -22.14 6.29 -0.91
CA ARG A 83 -23.41 5.86 -1.53
C ARG A 83 -24.29 5.00 -0.60
N GLY A 84 -23.75 4.48 0.50
CA GLY A 84 -24.47 3.68 1.50
C GLY A 84 -24.86 2.28 1.01
N LEU A 85 -24.25 1.78 -0.07
CA LEU A 85 -24.48 0.43 -0.57
C LEU A 85 -23.65 -0.60 0.18
N SER A 86 -23.82 -1.90 -0.11
CA SER A 86 -23.07 -2.94 0.57
C SER A 86 -21.64 -3.07 0.03
N THR A 87 -20.78 -3.73 0.80
CA THR A 87 -19.40 -4.04 0.38
C THR A 87 -19.38 -4.96 -0.86
N GLU A 88 -20.41 -5.83 -1.05
CA GLU A 88 -20.52 -6.64 -2.27
C GLU A 88 -20.65 -5.77 -3.52
N HIS A 89 -21.41 -4.67 -3.47
CA HIS A 89 -21.50 -3.71 -4.56
C HIS A 89 -20.13 -3.09 -4.87
N ALA A 90 -19.38 -2.69 -3.83
CA ALA A 90 -18.06 -2.13 -4.01
C ALA A 90 -17.05 -3.14 -4.61
N ILE A 91 -17.11 -4.39 -4.19
CA ILE A 91 -16.29 -5.47 -4.76
C ILE A 91 -16.66 -5.73 -6.22
N ALA A 92 -17.95 -5.85 -6.54
CA ALA A 92 -18.41 -6.10 -7.90
C ALA A 92 -17.99 -4.97 -8.86
N PHE A 93 -18.08 -3.72 -8.41
CA PHE A 93 -17.59 -2.59 -9.21
C PHE A 93 -16.06 -2.60 -9.37
N ALA A 94 -15.31 -2.92 -8.33
CA ALA A 94 -13.85 -3.02 -8.42
C ALA A 94 -13.39 -4.14 -9.38
N GLU A 95 -14.14 -5.26 -9.45
CA GLU A 95 -13.90 -6.32 -10.43
C GLU A 95 -14.20 -5.85 -11.87
N LEU A 96 -15.30 -5.11 -12.07
CA LEU A 96 -15.62 -4.51 -13.36
C LEU A 96 -14.56 -3.49 -13.78
N GLU A 97 -14.16 -2.60 -12.86
CA GLU A 97 -13.09 -1.61 -13.06
C GLU A 97 -11.76 -2.28 -13.45
N GLY A 98 -11.56 -3.54 -12.99
CA GLY A 98 -10.47 -4.44 -13.35
C GLY A 98 -10.35 -4.72 -14.85
N LEU A 99 -11.38 -4.53 -15.65
CA LEU A 99 -11.41 -4.79 -17.09
C LEU A 99 -11.03 -3.58 -17.95
N TYR A 100 -10.59 -2.47 -17.34
CA TYR A 100 -10.28 -1.22 -18.03
C TYR A 100 -8.86 -0.72 -17.74
N GLU A 101 -8.31 0.09 -18.64
CA GLU A 101 -7.02 0.75 -18.49
C GLU A 101 -7.15 1.98 -17.59
N LEU A 102 -6.95 1.81 -16.30
CA LEU A 102 -6.99 2.92 -15.35
C LEU A 102 -5.67 3.69 -15.34
N PRO A 103 -5.71 4.99 -15.02
CA PRO A 103 -4.49 5.73 -14.68
C PRO A 103 -3.81 5.13 -13.43
N ASN A 104 -2.55 5.49 -13.21
CA ASN A 104 -1.84 5.08 -12.00
C ASN A 104 -2.49 5.75 -10.76
N LEU A 105 -3.19 4.97 -9.96
CA LEU A 105 -3.87 5.41 -8.74
C LEU A 105 -3.07 5.15 -7.46
N SER A 106 -1.82 4.70 -7.56
CA SER A 106 -0.99 4.32 -6.39
C SER A 106 -0.81 5.47 -5.41
N ILE A 107 -0.76 6.71 -5.90
CA ILE A 107 -0.66 7.92 -5.09
C ILE A 107 -1.86 8.13 -4.13
N LEU A 108 -3.03 7.56 -4.44
CA LEU A 108 -4.24 7.67 -3.64
C LEU A 108 -4.42 6.50 -2.65
N VAL A 109 -3.60 5.46 -2.73
CA VAL A 109 -3.77 4.22 -1.94
C VAL A 109 -3.73 4.50 -0.44
N ILE A 110 -2.82 5.35 0.04
CA ILE A 110 -2.72 5.68 1.45
C ILE A 110 -3.99 6.40 1.93
N ALA A 111 -4.47 7.38 1.16
CA ALA A 111 -5.68 8.13 1.48
C ALA A 111 -6.92 7.23 1.52
N LEU A 112 -7.16 6.50 0.44
CA LEU A 112 -8.40 5.72 0.23
C LEU A 112 -8.42 4.41 1.01
N GLY A 113 -7.23 3.80 1.14
CA GLY A 113 -7.13 2.47 1.66
C GLY A 113 -6.77 2.35 3.12
N PHE A 114 -5.96 3.26 3.63
CA PHE A 114 -5.40 3.16 4.97
C PHE A 114 -6.00 4.21 5.89
N VAL A 115 -5.88 5.49 5.52
CA VAL A 115 -6.22 6.62 6.37
C VAL A 115 -7.71 6.92 6.36
N GLY A 116 -8.37 7.00 5.20
CA GLY A 116 -9.81 7.28 5.10
C GLY A 116 -10.67 6.31 5.94
N PRO A 117 -10.53 4.97 5.79
CA PRO A 117 -11.23 4.03 6.65
C PRO A 117 -10.89 4.15 8.13
N ALA A 118 -9.63 4.51 8.48
CA ALA A 118 -9.24 4.73 9.87
C ALA A 118 -9.90 5.99 10.44
N LEU A 119 -9.85 7.12 9.73
CA LEU A 119 -10.52 8.36 10.15
C LEU A 119 -12.01 8.14 10.42
N ARG A 120 -12.70 7.41 9.53
CA ARG A 120 -14.11 7.03 9.75
C ARG A 120 -14.35 6.35 11.10
N SER A 121 -13.38 5.58 11.59
CA SER A 121 -13.52 4.76 12.79
C SER A 121 -13.11 5.49 14.07
N VAL A 122 -12.16 6.44 14.01
CA VAL A 122 -11.49 6.99 15.20
C VAL A 122 -11.39 8.51 15.24
N ALA A 123 -11.70 9.22 14.14
CA ALA A 123 -11.69 10.67 14.10
C ALA A 123 -13.01 11.27 14.57
N SER A 124 -13.01 12.58 14.88
CA SER A 124 -14.22 13.31 15.23
C SER A 124 -15.16 13.42 14.02
N PRO A 125 -16.48 13.59 14.25
CA PRO A 125 -17.44 13.81 13.16
C PRO A 125 -17.09 15.01 12.27
N GLU A 126 -16.48 16.06 12.84
CA GLU A 126 -16.06 17.27 12.13
C GLU A 126 -14.95 16.93 11.13
N ILE A 127 -13.90 16.21 11.56
CA ILE A 127 -12.82 15.72 10.70
C ILE A 127 -13.40 14.83 9.60
N CYS A 128 -14.29 13.89 9.96
CA CYS A 128 -14.91 12.99 8.99
C CYS A 128 -15.70 13.75 7.93
N SER A 129 -16.54 14.70 8.34
CA SER A 129 -17.38 15.49 7.43
C SER A 129 -16.57 16.39 6.50
N GLU A 130 -15.45 16.92 6.99
CA GLU A 130 -14.59 17.79 6.20
C GLU A 130 -13.68 17.03 5.25
N LEU A 131 -13.04 15.95 5.70
CA LEU A 131 -11.95 15.32 4.97
C LEU A 131 -12.37 14.10 4.14
N LEU A 132 -13.29 13.25 4.62
CA LEU A 132 -13.63 12.03 3.90
C LEU A 132 -14.16 12.26 2.47
N PRO A 133 -15.07 13.24 2.22
CA PRO A 133 -15.48 13.55 0.85
C PRO A 133 -14.31 13.94 -0.04
N LYS A 134 -13.39 14.79 0.45
CA LYS A 134 -12.20 15.24 -0.30
C LYS A 134 -11.23 14.09 -0.58
N LEU A 135 -11.02 13.19 0.41
CA LEU A 135 -10.17 12.01 0.24
C LEU A 135 -10.72 11.06 -0.81
N TYR A 136 -12.00 10.67 -0.69
CA TYR A 136 -12.61 9.71 -1.62
C TYR A 136 -12.85 10.28 -3.02
N ARG A 137 -12.92 11.61 -3.15
CA ARG A 137 -12.93 12.30 -4.43
C ARG A 137 -11.53 12.42 -5.05
N GLY A 138 -10.47 12.20 -4.26
CA GLY A 138 -9.08 12.33 -4.73
C GLY A 138 -8.54 13.77 -4.71
N ASP A 139 -9.24 14.70 -4.06
CA ASP A 139 -8.81 16.10 -3.93
C ASP A 139 -7.58 16.20 -3.03
N LEU A 140 -7.47 15.33 -2.01
CA LEU A 140 -6.37 15.30 -1.04
C LEU A 140 -5.57 14.01 -1.16
N ILE A 141 -4.26 14.15 -1.19
CA ILE A 141 -3.29 13.06 -1.11
C ILE A 141 -2.76 12.97 0.32
N MET A 142 -2.58 11.76 0.84
CA MET A 142 -2.07 11.55 2.18
C MET A 142 -0.80 10.73 2.22
N CYS A 143 0.02 10.99 3.24
CA CYS A 143 1.15 10.14 3.59
C CYS A 143 1.09 9.70 5.06
N GLN A 144 1.89 8.68 5.41
CA GLN A 144 2.00 8.16 6.79
C GLN A 144 3.33 8.60 7.40
N LEU A 145 3.29 9.47 8.41
CA LEU A 145 4.43 9.95 9.16
C LEU A 145 4.60 9.12 10.44
N PHE A 146 4.98 7.85 10.28
CA PHE A 146 5.06 6.88 11.38
C PHE A 146 6.49 6.58 11.79
N SER A 147 7.23 5.89 10.94
CA SER A 147 8.59 5.43 11.24
C SER A 147 9.57 6.58 11.46
N GLU A 148 10.53 6.36 12.36
CA GLU A 148 11.64 7.26 12.65
C GLU A 148 12.97 6.51 12.49
N PRO A 149 14.14 7.18 12.39
CA PRO A 149 15.41 6.50 12.29
C PRO A 149 15.64 5.41 13.35
N ASP A 150 15.19 5.66 14.59
CA ASP A 150 15.33 4.74 15.72
C ASP A 150 14.03 4.00 16.10
N ALA A 151 12.93 4.19 15.38
CA ALA A 151 11.63 3.60 15.69
C ALA A 151 10.91 3.10 14.43
N GLY A 152 11.22 1.88 14.00
CA GLY A 152 10.56 1.16 12.91
C GLY A 152 9.65 0.05 13.45
N SER A 153 10.21 -1.14 13.69
CA SER A 153 9.45 -2.28 14.26
C SER A 153 8.88 -1.97 15.64
N ASP A 154 9.62 -1.23 16.48
CA ASP A 154 9.13 -0.71 17.75
C ASP A 154 8.57 0.72 17.57
N LEU A 155 7.49 0.84 16.80
CA LEU A 155 6.85 2.13 16.52
C LEU A 155 6.37 2.86 17.79
N ALA A 156 6.11 2.11 18.87
CA ALA A 156 5.78 2.69 20.16
C ALA A 156 6.94 3.48 20.80
N ALA A 157 8.17 3.31 20.32
CA ALA A 157 9.34 4.08 20.75
C ALA A 157 9.49 5.42 20.00
N ALA A 158 8.55 5.79 19.13
CA ALA A 158 8.60 7.06 18.40
C ALA A 158 8.84 8.25 19.34
N ALA A 159 9.79 9.11 18.94
CA ALA A 159 10.30 10.23 19.74
C ALA A 159 9.94 11.61 19.16
N THR A 160 9.40 11.70 17.93
CA THR A 160 8.84 12.95 17.38
C THR A 160 7.91 13.56 18.41
N ARG A 161 8.24 14.75 18.89
CA ARG A 161 7.56 15.38 20.02
C ARG A 161 6.44 16.29 19.55
N ALA A 162 5.31 16.30 20.26
CA ALA A 162 4.28 17.31 20.15
C ALA A 162 4.07 17.98 21.52
N VAL A 163 4.26 19.29 21.56
CA VAL A 163 4.10 20.10 22.78
C VAL A 163 2.91 21.03 22.60
N ARG A 164 2.00 21.03 23.56
CA ARG A 164 0.81 21.88 23.50
C ARG A 164 1.17 23.35 23.69
N ASP A 165 0.65 24.22 22.82
CA ASP A 165 0.77 25.68 22.87
C ASP A 165 -0.62 26.30 22.64
N GLY A 166 -1.36 26.49 23.71
CA GLY A 166 -2.75 26.97 23.65
C GLY A 166 -3.68 25.97 22.96
N ASP A 167 -4.27 26.38 21.84
CA ASP A 167 -5.18 25.58 21.03
C ASP A 167 -4.44 24.84 19.87
N GLU A 168 -3.12 24.89 19.87
CA GLU A 168 -2.26 24.27 18.87
C GLU A 168 -1.24 23.32 19.51
N TRP A 169 -0.55 22.58 18.66
CA TRP A 169 0.58 21.71 19.01
C TRP A 169 1.78 22.08 18.17
N LEU A 170 2.95 22.15 18.81
CA LEU A 170 4.24 22.30 18.13
C LEU A 170 4.88 20.93 17.95
N ILE A 171 5.01 20.50 16.70
CA ILE A 171 5.55 19.19 16.35
C ILE A 171 7.00 19.34 15.90
N THR A 172 7.91 18.58 16.53
CA THR A 172 9.34 18.57 16.20
C THR A 172 9.88 17.15 16.18
N GLY A 173 10.53 16.76 15.09
CA GLY A 173 11.13 15.45 14.93
C GLY A 173 11.48 15.12 13.48
N GLN A 174 11.78 13.85 13.25
CA GLN A 174 12.11 13.32 11.92
C GLN A 174 11.34 12.03 11.65
N LYS A 175 10.74 11.94 10.47
CA LYS A 175 10.10 10.73 9.97
C LYS A 175 10.86 10.20 8.77
N VAL A 176 10.83 8.89 8.59
CA VAL A 176 11.57 8.21 7.53
C VAL A 176 10.73 7.11 6.88
N TRP A 177 11.09 6.71 5.68
CA TRP A 177 10.36 5.73 4.87
C TRP A 177 8.94 6.15 4.54
N THR A 178 8.72 7.46 4.37
CA THR A 178 7.40 8.02 4.08
C THR A 178 7.12 7.98 2.59
N SER A 179 6.24 7.07 2.17
CA SER A 179 5.77 7.00 0.79
C SER A 179 4.95 8.24 0.44
N SER A 180 5.11 8.74 -0.78
CA SER A 180 4.30 9.84 -1.35
C SER A 180 4.35 11.19 -0.60
N ALA A 181 5.22 11.38 0.40
CA ALA A 181 5.27 12.64 1.16
C ALA A 181 5.55 13.87 0.29
N HIS A 182 6.29 13.70 -0.82
CA HIS A 182 6.61 14.77 -1.76
C HIS A 182 5.41 15.25 -2.59
N ALA A 183 4.30 14.53 -2.55
CA ALA A 183 3.07 14.84 -3.26
C ALA A 183 1.85 14.96 -2.32
N ALA A 184 2.05 14.71 -1.02
CA ALA A 184 0.97 14.68 -0.05
C ALA A 184 0.53 16.09 0.35
N ASP A 185 -0.79 16.26 0.47
CA ASP A 185 -1.40 17.46 1.05
C ASP A 185 -1.43 17.36 2.58
N LEU A 186 -1.72 16.16 3.12
CA LEU A 186 -1.79 15.89 4.56
C LEU A 186 -0.98 14.65 4.94
N GLY A 187 -0.32 14.70 6.11
CA GLY A 187 0.35 13.56 6.72
C GLY A 187 -0.33 13.12 8.02
N ILE A 188 -0.67 11.82 8.14
CA ILE A 188 -1.08 11.29 9.45
C ILE A 188 0.17 11.00 10.29
N CYS A 189 0.39 11.80 11.34
CA CYS A 189 1.64 11.83 12.11
C CYS A 189 1.43 11.32 13.53
N VAL A 190 2.25 10.35 13.94
CA VAL A 190 2.34 9.91 15.34
C VAL A 190 3.41 10.69 16.08
N CYS A 191 3.06 11.23 17.25
CA CYS A 191 3.94 12.07 18.07
C CYS A 191 3.92 11.65 19.53
N ARG A 192 5.03 11.87 20.23
CA ARG A 192 5.18 11.74 21.68
C ARG A 192 4.62 12.98 22.37
N THR A 193 3.49 12.84 23.04
CA THR A 193 2.87 13.92 23.84
C THR A 193 3.13 13.81 25.33
N ASP A 194 3.44 12.58 25.82
CA ASP A 194 3.80 12.32 27.20
C ASP A 194 5.04 11.39 27.24
N PRO A 195 6.24 11.95 27.52
CA PRO A 195 7.47 11.16 27.57
C PRO A 195 7.58 10.28 28.83
N ASP A 196 6.83 10.60 29.89
CA ASP A 196 6.88 9.89 31.18
C ASP A 196 5.90 8.70 31.24
N ALA A 197 4.94 8.66 30.32
CA ALA A 197 3.99 7.56 30.21
C ALA A 197 4.64 6.28 29.63
N PRO A 198 4.07 5.09 29.92
CA PRO A 198 4.43 3.87 29.23
C PRO A 198 4.36 4.07 27.71
N LYS A 199 5.37 3.62 26.96
CA LYS A 199 5.61 3.97 25.55
C LYS A 199 4.38 3.89 24.63
N HIS A 200 3.44 2.96 24.88
CA HIS A 200 2.19 2.81 24.10
C HIS A 200 1.09 3.81 24.52
N ARG A 201 1.24 4.50 25.64
CA ARG A 201 0.23 5.39 26.23
C ARG A 201 0.61 6.86 26.22
N GLY A 202 1.74 7.22 25.66
CA GLY A 202 2.22 8.60 25.57
C GLY A 202 2.26 9.12 24.13
N LEU A 203 1.52 8.48 23.22
CA LEU A 203 1.47 8.85 21.79
C LEU A 203 0.13 9.46 21.44
N THR A 204 0.16 10.51 20.61
CA THR A 204 -1.03 11.13 20.01
C THR A 204 -0.83 11.22 18.50
N THR A 205 -1.91 11.14 17.75
CA THR A 205 -1.88 11.19 16.27
C THR A 205 -2.50 12.51 15.79
N PHE A 206 -1.86 13.13 14.82
CA PHE A 206 -2.26 14.41 14.23
C PHE A 206 -2.32 14.33 12.71
N LEU A 207 -3.16 15.13 12.09
CA LEU A 207 -3.12 15.44 10.66
C LEU A 207 -2.28 16.69 10.47
N VAL A 208 -1.15 16.55 9.80
CA VAL A 208 -0.17 17.61 9.55
C VAL A 208 -0.33 18.09 8.12
N ASP A 209 -0.47 19.39 7.91
CA ASP A 209 -0.37 20.01 6.59
C ASP A 209 1.07 19.87 6.09
N MET A 210 1.25 19.15 4.98
CA MET A 210 2.58 18.88 4.42
C MET A 210 3.23 20.12 3.77
N HIS A 211 2.45 21.19 3.59
CA HIS A 211 2.93 22.49 3.09
C HIS A 211 3.14 23.53 4.18
N ALA A 212 2.88 23.17 5.47
CA ALA A 212 3.07 24.07 6.60
C ALA A 212 4.53 24.51 6.76
N GLU A 213 4.73 25.69 7.30
CA GLU A 213 6.07 26.16 7.71
C GLU A 213 6.70 25.17 8.69
N GLY A 214 7.97 24.83 8.48
CA GLY A 214 8.70 23.87 9.30
C GLY A 214 8.67 22.42 8.78
N VAL A 215 7.88 22.10 7.75
CA VAL A 215 7.91 20.81 7.07
C VAL A 215 8.96 20.83 5.95
N ASP A 216 9.91 19.91 6.00
CA ASP A 216 10.94 19.72 4.96
C ASP A 216 10.95 18.25 4.50
N VAL A 217 10.60 18.02 3.24
CA VAL A 217 10.49 16.69 2.63
C VAL A 217 11.69 16.44 1.72
N ARG A 218 12.45 15.40 2.02
CA ARG A 218 13.65 15.04 1.24
C ARG A 218 13.54 13.64 0.66
N PRO A 219 13.95 13.43 -0.60
CA PRO A 219 13.95 12.11 -1.20
C PRO A 219 14.95 11.19 -0.49
N LEU A 220 14.56 9.93 -0.27
CA LEU A 220 15.40 8.87 0.25
C LEU A 220 15.72 7.92 -0.89
N VAL A 221 16.97 7.97 -1.38
CA VAL A 221 17.43 7.13 -2.49
C VAL A 221 17.67 5.70 -1.99
N GLN A 222 17.03 4.75 -2.65
CA GLN A 222 17.11 3.32 -2.36
C GLN A 222 18.29 2.66 -3.10
N MET A 223 18.56 1.38 -2.81
CA MET A 223 19.58 0.59 -3.52
C MET A 223 19.29 0.45 -5.03
N THR A 224 18.03 0.57 -5.43
CA THR A 224 17.60 0.56 -6.82
C THR A 224 17.99 1.82 -7.59
N GLY A 225 18.37 2.88 -6.89
CA GLY A 225 18.57 4.22 -7.45
C GLY A 225 17.31 5.09 -7.45
N GLU A 226 16.18 4.50 -7.16
CA GLU A 226 14.88 5.18 -7.08
C GLU A 226 14.68 5.90 -5.74
N ALA A 227 13.72 6.79 -5.65
CA ALA A 227 13.40 7.56 -4.46
C ALA A 227 11.90 7.54 -4.13
N ASN A 228 11.34 6.34 -3.92
CA ASN A 228 9.91 6.13 -3.64
C ASN A 228 9.53 6.58 -2.23
N PHE A 229 10.49 6.66 -1.34
CA PHE A 229 10.31 7.09 0.04
C PHE A 229 10.96 8.46 0.28
N ASN A 230 10.58 9.03 1.41
CA ASN A 230 11.11 10.32 1.85
C ASN A 230 11.51 10.29 3.32
N GLU A 231 12.46 11.13 3.67
CA GLU A 231 12.63 11.67 5.01
C GLU A 231 11.79 12.94 5.13
N VAL A 232 11.14 13.12 6.27
CA VAL A 232 10.35 14.31 6.58
C VAL A 232 10.81 14.89 7.89
N PHE A 233 11.37 16.09 7.83
CA PHE A 233 11.78 16.84 9.00
C PHE A 233 10.65 17.80 9.41
N LEU A 234 10.33 17.78 10.69
CA LEU A 234 9.32 18.64 11.30
C LEU A 234 10.04 19.54 12.30
N ASN A 235 10.00 20.84 12.06
CA ASN A 235 10.66 21.83 12.90
C ASN A 235 9.64 22.83 13.44
N GLU A 236 9.15 22.58 14.65
CA GLU A 236 8.13 23.39 15.34
C GLU A 236 6.88 23.62 14.47
N VAL A 237 6.46 22.59 13.72
CA VAL A 237 5.28 22.66 12.87
C VAL A 237 4.03 22.86 13.72
N ARG A 238 3.28 23.91 13.44
CA ARG A 238 2.04 24.23 14.16
C ARG A 238 0.88 23.44 13.61
N VAL A 239 0.19 22.72 14.51
CA VAL A 239 -0.97 21.90 14.18
C VAL A 239 -2.11 22.24 15.13
N PRO A 240 -3.27 22.70 14.66
CA PRO A 240 -4.44 22.95 15.50
C PRO A 240 -4.92 21.69 16.24
N ASP A 241 -5.41 21.84 17.48
CA ASP A 241 -5.95 20.70 18.23
C ASP A 241 -7.16 20.06 17.52
N SER A 242 -7.86 20.79 16.67
CA SER A 242 -8.93 20.26 15.81
C SER A 242 -8.46 19.24 14.77
N MET A 243 -7.15 19.21 14.45
CA MET A 243 -6.53 18.24 13.54
C MET A 243 -5.94 17.03 14.28
N ARG A 244 -6.23 16.88 15.57
CA ARG A 244 -5.88 15.70 16.36
C ARG A 244 -6.85 14.57 16.08
N VAL A 245 -6.31 13.37 15.85
CA VAL A 245 -7.10 12.16 15.60
C VAL A 245 -7.15 11.31 16.86
N GLY A 246 -8.34 11.15 17.41
CA GLY A 246 -8.57 10.46 18.69
C GLY A 246 -8.16 11.30 19.91
N ASP A 247 -8.12 10.67 21.10
CA ASP A 247 -7.78 11.34 22.35
C ASP A 247 -6.27 11.52 22.53
N VAL A 248 -5.87 12.53 23.31
CA VAL A 248 -4.46 12.72 23.71
C VAL A 248 -3.96 11.45 24.40
N ASN A 249 -2.75 11.03 24.07
CA ASN A 249 -2.08 9.82 24.56
C ASN A 249 -2.74 8.50 24.13
N SER A 250 -3.70 8.52 23.20
CA SER A 250 -4.36 7.31 22.65
C SER A 250 -3.96 7.00 21.20
N GLY A 251 -2.97 7.71 20.66
CA GLY A 251 -2.56 7.62 19.25
C GLY A 251 -2.07 6.23 18.81
N PHE A 252 -1.59 5.39 19.73
CA PHE A 252 -1.17 4.03 19.36
C PHE A 252 -2.35 3.18 18.85
N GLY A 253 -3.55 3.38 19.40
CA GLY A 253 -4.77 2.74 18.91
C GLY A 253 -5.11 3.19 17.47
N VAL A 254 -4.96 4.48 17.18
CA VAL A 254 -5.15 5.04 15.82
C VAL A 254 -4.18 4.39 14.82
N ILE A 255 -2.89 4.30 15.18
CA ILE A 255 -1.87 3.65 14.35
C ILE A 255 -2.26 2.21 14.03
N LEU A 256 -2.69 1.44 15.04
CA LEU A 256 -3.09 0.04 14.83
C LEU A 256 -4.29 -0.08 13.89
N THR A 257 -5.21 0.87 13.89
CA THR A 257 -6.34 0.92 12.96
C THR A 257 -5.87 1.18 11.53
N VAL A 258 -4.97 2.17 11.32
CA VAL A 258 -4.39 2.47 10.01
C VAL A 258 -3.62 1.27 9.46
N LEU A 259 -2.74 0.65 10.26
CA LEU A 259 -1.97 -0.54 9.87
C LEU A 259 -2.86 -1.78 9.65
N GLY A 260 -4.01 -1.86 10.33
CA GLY A 260 -5.01 -2.90 10.10
C GLY A 260 -5.66 -2.77 8.72
N ASN A 261 -5.99 -1.56 8.29
CA ASN A 261 -6.54 -1.27 6.97
C ASN A 261 -5.53 -1.54 5.86
N GLU A 262 -4.26 -1.17 6.04
CA GLU A 262 -3.15 -1.47 5.10
C GLU A 262 -3.11 -2.95 4.75
N ARG A 263 -3.24 -3.83 5.75
CA ARG A 263 -3.26 -5.28 5.54
C ARG A 263 -4.50 -5.76 4.79
N SER A 264 -5.64 -5.09 4.97
CA SER A 264 -6.91 -5.47 4.32
C SER A 264 -6.90 -5.18 2.82
N ILE A 265 -6.27 -4.09 2.37
CA ILE A 265 -6.23 -3.72 0.95
C ILE A 265 -5.44 -4.72 0.12
N THR A 266 -4.32 -5.23 0.63
CA THR A 266 -3.52 -6.21 -0.10
C THR A 266 -4.30 -7.47 -0.46
N THR A 267 -5.46 -7.68 0.17
CA THR A 267 -6.34 -8.82 -0.05
C THR A 267 -7.56 -8.53 -0.92
N ARG A 268 -8.01 -7.28 -1.00
CA ARG A 268 -9.24 -6.87 -1.70
C ARG A 268 -8.99 -6.36 -3.11
N ALA A 269 -7.87 -5.70 -3.36
CA ALA A 269 -7.58 -5.16 -4.68
C ALA A 269 -7.25 -6.28 -5.68
N PRO A 270 -7.88 -6.30 -6.87
CA PRO A 270 -7.37 -7.09 -7.97
C PRO A 270 -5.95 -6.59 -8.27
N LYS A 271 -4.98 -7.52 -8.32
CA LYS A 271 -3.60 -7.15 -8.64
C LYS A 271 -3.55 -6.63 -10.07
N ARG A 272 -3.37 -5.34 -10.24
CA ARG A 272 -3.00 -4.74 -11.50
C ARG A 272 -1.50 -4.50 -11.51
N GLY A 273 -0.83 -5.06 -12.51
CA GLY A 273 0.44 -4.59 -13.05
C GLY A 273 1.70 -4.62 -12.19
N GLY A 274 1.61 -4.83 -10.88
CA GLY A 274 2.80 -4.83 -10.01
C GLY A 274 3.40 -6.22 -9.81
N GLY A 275 4.72 -6.32 -9.67
CA GLY A 275 5.46 -7.55 -9.38
C GLY A 275 6.16 -8.16 -10.59
N VAL A 276 6.37 -9.47 -10.56
CA VAL A 276 7.15 -10.18 -11.60
C VAL A 276 6.40 -10.42 -12.91
N GLY A 277 5.13 -10.04 -12.98
CA GLY A 277 4.26 -10.37 -14.11
C GLY A 277 3.87 -11.86 -14.15
N PRO A 278 3.44 -12.36 -15.30
CA PRO A 278 3.03 -13.76 -15.45
C PRO A 278 4.23 -14.70 -15.29
N PHE A 279 3.97 -15.95 -14.89
CA PHE A 279 5.04 -16.96 -14.71
C PHE A 279 5.79 -17.24 -16.00
N GLU A 280 5.16 -17.08 -17.14
CA GLU A 280 5.75 -17.17 -18.49
C GLU A 280 6.96 -16.25 -18.66
N ARG A 281 6.99 -15.11 -17.98
CA ARG A 281 8.14 -14.20 -17.96
C ARG A 281 9.35 -14.84 -17.26
N VAL A 282 9.14 -15.50 -16.13
CA VAL A 282 10.19 -16.24 -15.40
C VAL A 282 10.69 -17.41 -16.24
N VAL A 283 9.78 -18.14 -16.90
CA VAL A 283 10.13 -19.21 -17.82
C VAL A 283 10.92 -18.67 -19.02
N GLY A 284 10.56 -17.50 -19.54
CA GLY A 284 11.27 -16.81 -20.61
C GLY A 284 12.73 -16.52 -20.26
N VAL A 285 12.98 -15.98 -19.07
CA VAL A 285 14.37 -15.78 -18.55
C VAL A 285 15.16 -17.08 -18.54
N ALA A 286 14.56 -18.15 -18.01
CA ALA A 286 15.24 -19.43 -17.91
C ALA A 286 15.47 -20.10 -19.28
N ARG A 287 14.61 -19.83 -20.28
CA ARG A 287 14.79 -20.32 -21.67
C ARG A 287 15.87 -19.56 -22.42
N GLU A 288 15.90 -18.24 -22.24
CA GLU A 288 16.81 -17.37 -23.00
C GLU A 288 18.24 -17.41 -22.43
N PHE A 289 18.37 -17.35 -21.12
CA PHE A 289 19.67 -17.16 -20.45
C PHE A 289 20.15 -18.37 -19.66
N GLY A 290 19.28 -19.36 -19.41
CA GLY A 290 19.59 -20.57 -18.66
C GLY A 290 19.76 -21.80 -19.53
N ASP A 291 19.99 -22.95 -18.88
CA ASP A 291 20.00 -24.27 -19.50
C ASP A 291 18.84 -25.12 -18.96
N LEU A 292 17.75 -25.23 -19.73
CA LEU A 292 16.61 -26.05 -19.34
C LEU A 292 16.88 -27.57 -19.47
N SER A 293 18.04 -28.00 -20.03
CA SER A 293 18.46 -29.41 -19.98
C SER A 293 19.07 -29.76 -18.61
N ASP A 294 19.59 -28.75 -17.87
CA ASP A 294 20.09 -28.93 -16.52
C ASP A 294 18.94 -29.26 -15.54
N PRO A 295 19.02 -30.41 -14.83
CA PRO A 295 17.98 -30.77 -13.87
C PRO A 295 17.87 -29.81 -12.68
N ILE A 296 18.92 -29.11 -12.31
CA ILE A 296 18.92 -28.13 -11.20
C ILE A 296 18.08 -26.91 -11.60
N THR A 297 18.33 -26.33 -12.78
CA THR A 297 17.55 -25.19 -13.29
C THR A 297 16.06 -25.54 -13.39
N ARG A 298 15.73 -26.74 -13.87
CA ARG A 298 14.34 -27.20 -13.93
C ARG A 298 13.71 -27.38 -12.55
N GLN A 299 14.47 -27.89 -11.58
CA GLN A 299 13.98 -28.04 -10.20
C GLN A 299 13.71 -26.68 -9.57
N ARG A 300 14.60 -25.69 -9.75
CA ARG A 300 14.41 -24.31 -9.28
C ARG A 300 13.15 -23.65 -9.87
N LEU A 301 12.94 -23.82 -11.17
CA LEU A 301 11.71 -23.34 -11.82
C LEU A 301 10.45 -24.00 -11.22
N ALA A 302 10.49 -25.29 -10.93
CA ALA A 302 9.37 -26.00 -10.32
C ALA A 302 9.10 -25.52 -8.89
N GLU A 303 10.14 -25.20 -8.11
CA GLU A 303 10.03 -24.62 -6.78
C GLU A 303 9.36 -23.24 -6.83
N VAL A 304 9.84 -22.33 -7.69
CA VAL A 304 9.24 -20.99 -7.89
C VAL A 304 7.78 -21.09 -8.32
N TYR A 305 7.46 -21.99 -9.27
CA TYR A 305 6.08 -22.24 -9.70
C TYR A 305 5.20 -22.73 -8.55
N SER A 306 5.70 -23.69 -7.78
CA SER A 306 4.97 -24.27 -6.65
C SER A 306 4.67 -23.21 -5.59
N SER A 307 5.65 -22.39 -5.21
CA SER A 307 5.48 -21.30 -4.28
C SER A 307 4.47 -20.28 -4.79
N MET A 308 4.52 -19.92 -6.07
CA MET A 308 3.53 -19.02 -6.68
C MET A 308 2.12 -19.60 -6.58
N ARG A 309 1.92 -20.86 -6.95
CA ARG A 309 0.61 -21.54 -6.90
C ARG A 309 0.07 -21.69 -5.48
N ILE A 310 0.93 -22.01 -4.52
CA ILE A 310 0.55 -22.09 -3.11
C ILE A 310 0.03 -20.72 -2.62
N ARG A 311 0.72 -19.63 -2.96
CA ARG A 311 0.28 -18.28 -2.60
C ARG A 311 -1.06 -17.91 -3.22
N GLU A 312 -1.29 -18.21 -4.49
CA GLU A 312 -2.57 -18.00 -5.17
C GLU A 312 -3.70 -18.77 -4.49
N LEU A 313 -3.49 -20.04 -4.21
CA LEU A 313 -4.48 -20.89 -3.55
C LEU A 313 -4.76 -20.42 -2.11
N MET A 314 -3.73 -20.01 -1.36
CA MET A 314 -3.92 -19.44 -0.03
C MET A 314 -4.72 -18.13 -0.09
N ASN A 315 -4.43 -17.25 -1.02
CA ASN A 315 -5.17 -16.01 -1.21
C ASN A 315 -6.64 -16.28 -1.58
N ALA A 316 -6.90 -17.22 -2.48
CA ALA A 316 -8.25 -17.61 -2.85
C ALA A 316 -9.02 -18.19 -1.65
N ARG A 317 -8.37 -19.06 -0.86
CA ARG A 317 -8.96 -19.64 0.36
C ARG A 317 -9.33 -18.53 1.35
N TRP A 318 -8.46 -17.57 1.61
CA TRP A 318 -8.76 -16.49 2.55
C TRP A 318 -9.89 -15.59 2.06
N ARG A 319 -9.89 -15.21 0.78
CA ARG A 319 -11.01 -14.44 0.21
C ARG A 319 -12.34 -15.16 0.42
N ALA A 320 -12.35 -16.46 0.18
CA ALA A 320 -13.56 -17.27 0.34
C ALA A 320 -13.99 -17.45 1.81
N SER A 321 -13.09 -17.29 2.78
CA SER A 321 -13.40 -17.41 4.20
C SER A 321 -13.90 -16.11 4.86
N LEU A 322 -13.65 -14.94 4.23
CA LEU A 322 -14.09 -13.65 4.77
C LEU A 322 -15.59 -13.46 4.56
N GLN A 323 -16.27 -13.09 5.64
CA GLN A 323 -17.67 -12.65 5.56
C GLN A 323 -17.71 -11.19 5.09
N PRO A 324 -18.79 -10.77 4.44
CA PRO A 324 -19.01 -9.38 4.07
C PRO A 324 -18.83 -8.45 5.28
N GLY A 325 -17.95 -7.43 5.14
CA GLY A 325 -17.67 -6.48 6.23
C GLY A 325 -16.70 -6.97 7.30
N GLU A 326 -16.24 -8.21 7.25
CA GLU A 326 -15.26 -8.75 8.20
C GLU A 326 -13.85 -8.22 7.92
N THR A 327 -13.14 -7.83 8.99
CA THR A 327 -11.74 -7.47 8.92
C THR A 327 -10.89 -8.74 9.00
N PRO A 328 -9.94 -8.95 8.07
CA PRO A 328 -9.06 -10.12 8.10
C PRO A 328 -8.33 -10.29 9.43
N GLY A 329 -8.29 -11.51 9.93
CA GLY A 329 -7.56 -11.86 11.13
C GLY A 329 -6.03 -11.88 10.95
N PRO A 330 -5.27 -12.11 12.04
CA PRO A 330 -3.81 -12.14 12.01
C PRO A 330 -3.23 -13.27 11.14
N GLU A 331 -4.00 -14.31 10.83
CA GLU A 331 -3.62 -15.40 9.92
C GLU A 331 -3.30 -14.91 8.49
N MET A 332 -3.86 -13.76 8.08
CA MET A 332 -3.53 -13.13 6.81
C MET A 332 -2.04 -12.76 6.68
N MET A 333 -1.34 -12.61 7.80
CA MET A 333 0.10 -12.36 7.80
C MET A 333 0.91 -13.53 7.23
N LEU A 334 0.35 -14.76 7.15
CA LEU A 334 0.97 -15.88 6.44
C LEU A 334 1.24 -15.57 4.97
N GLN A 335 0.41 -14.72 4.34
CA GLN A 335 0.62 -14.25 2.98
C GLN A 335 1.98 -13.54 2.83
N LYS A 336 2.33 -12.71 3.81
CA LYS A 336 3.62 -12.00 3.79
C LYS A 336 4.80 -12.98 3.89
N ILE A 337 4.72 -13.98 4.77
CA ILE A 337 5.74 -15.03 4.87
C ILE A 337 5.87 -15.82 3.55
N GLY A 338 4.74 -16.19 2.95
CA GLY A 338 4.73 -16.85 1.64
C GLY A 338 5.32 -15.99 0.52
N ASN A 339 5.07 -14.68 0.54
CA ASN A 339 5.68 -13.74 -0.40
C ASN A 339 7.20 -13.69 -0.24
N HIS A 340 7.71 -13.68 1.00
CA HIS A 340 9.15 -13.69 1.25
C HIS A 340 9.80 -14.98 0.74
N ALA A 341 9.22 -16.14 1.02
CA ALA A 341 9.73 -17.41 0.54
C ALA A 341 9.80 -17.45 -0.99
N PHE A 342 8.72 -17.04 -1.65
CA PHE A 342 8.68 -16.92 -3.12
C PHE A 342 9.76 -15.97 -3.66
N ASN A 343 9.90 -14.78 -3.06
CA ASN A 343 10.90 -13.80 -3.49
C ASN A 343 12.32 -14.37 -3.35
N GLN A 344 12.60 -15.11 -2.26
CA GLN A 344 13.89 -15.72 -2.02
C GLN A 344 14.23 -16.80 -3.07
N GLU A 345 13.25 -17.66 -3.39
CA GLU A 345 13.41 -18.70 -4.41
C GLU A 345 13.62 -18.08 -5.80
N LEU A 346 12.84 -17.05 -6.13
CA LEU A 346 12.95 -16.37 -7.41
C LEU A 346 14.29 -15.64 -7.55
N VAL A 347 14.74 -14.90 -6.53
CA VAL A 347 16.06 -14.22 -6.54
C VAL A 347 17.20 -15.23 -6.70
N THR A 348 17.10 -16.41 -6.07
CA THR A 348 18.08 -17.48 -6.22
C THR A 348 18.13 -17.98 -7.68
N LEU A 349 16.99 -18.29 -8.27
CA LEU A 349 16.89 -18.70 -9.67
C LEU A 349 17.47 -17.64 -10.62
N LEU A 350 17.09 -16.37 -10.42
CA LEU A 350 17.58 -15.26 -11.23
C LEU A 350 19.10 -15.09 -11.13
N GLY A 351 19.67 -15.22 -9.93
CA GLY A 351 21.11 -15.17 -9.70
C GLY A 351 21.86 -16.29 -10.44
N GLU A 352 21.33 -17.52 -10.41
CA GLU A 352 21.90 -18.68 -11.11
C GLU A 352 21.82 -18.55 -12.64
N VAL A 353 20.68 -18.03 -13.16
CA VAL A 353 20.42 -17.94 -14.59
C VAL A 353 21.04 -16.72 -15.25
N LEU A 354 20.87 -15.53 -14.65
CA LEU A 354 21.30 -14.25 -15.23
C LEU A 354 22.77 -13.91 -14.91
N GLY A 355 23.26 -14.33 -13.74
CA GLY A 355 24.64 -14.08 -13.32
C GLY A 355 25.09 -12.62 -13.51
N PRO A 356 26.14 -12.33 -14.31
CA PRO A 356 26.65 -10.99 -14.54
C PRO A 356 25.63 -10.00 -15.15
N ARG A 357 24.56 -10.48 -15.83
CA ARG A 357 23.49 -9.66 -16.42
C ARG A 357 22.65 -8.92 -15.37
N LEU A 358 22.70 -9.37 -14.12
CA LEU A 358 22.08 -8.63 -13.00
C LEU A 358 22.93 -7.45 -12.51
N ILE A 359 24.21 -7.41 -12.86
CA ILE A 359 25.17 -6.41 -12.38
C ILE A 359 25.38 -5.29 -13.40
N ALA A 360 25.36 -5.64 -14.69
CA ALA A 360 25.59 -4.72 -15.79
C ALA A 360 24.52 -4.86 -16.84
N ASP A 361 23.95 -3.73 -17.27
CA ASP A 361 23.01 -3.68 -18.39
C ASP A 361 23.77 -3.96 -19.70
N THR A 362 23.43 -5.11 -20.31
CA THR A 362 23.98 -5.54 -21.60
C THR A 362 23.09 -5.13 -22.77
N GLY A 363 21.94 -4.49 -22.50
CA GLY A 363 20.91 -4.18 -23.51
C GLY A 363 20.09 -5.38 -23.96
N GLU A 364 20.29 -6.55 -23.35
CA GLU A 364 19.50 -7.76 -23.64
C GLU A 364 18.12 -7.61 -22.97
N TRP A 365 17.05 -7.65 -23.76
CA TRP A 365 15.67 -7.52 -23.28
C TRP A 365 15.36 -8.58 -22.22
N GLY A 366 14.76 -8.15 -21.12
CA GLY A 366 14.34 -9.06 -20.04
C GLY A 366 15.48 -9.57 -19.15
N ALA A 367 16.68 -9.00 -19.23
CA ALA A 367 17.82 -9.38 -18.39
C ALA A 367 18.00 -8.41 -17.20
N TYR A 368 18.47 -7.18 -17.47
CA TYR A 368 18.84 -6.23 -16.43
C TYR A 368 17.63 -5.68 -15.63
N ALA A 369 16.44 -5.69 -16.20
CA ALA A 369 15.20 -5.31 -15.50
C ALA A 369 15.00 -6.08 -14.17
N TRP A 370 15.51 -7.31 -14.07
CA TRP A 370 15.47 -8.10 -12.84
C TRP A 370 16.42 -7.61 -11.74
N ALA A 371 17.40 -6.77 -12.07
CA ALA A 371 18.29 -6.17 -11.07
C ALA A 371 17.49 -5.32 -10.09
N ASN A 372 16.54 -4.51 -10.57
CA ASN A 372 15.63 -3.74 -9.73
C ASN A 372 14.83 -4.64 -8.78
N TYR A 373 14.26 -5.73 -9.30
CA TYR A 373 13.54 -6.70 -8.46
C TYR A 373 14.43 -7.29 -7.36
N VAL A 374 15.63 -7.75 -7.70
CA VAL A 374 16.58 -8.33 -6.73
C VAL A 374 16.96 -7.32 -5.65
N LEU A 375 17.25 -6.07 -6.03
CA LEU A 375 17.62 -5.00 -5.10
C LEU A 375 16.45 -4.52 -4.23
N SER A 376 15.20 -4.69 -4.68
CA SER A 376 14.01 -4.33 -3.91
C SER A 376 13.60 -5.38 -2.87
N THR A 377 13.95 -6.66 -3.07
CA THR A 377 13.48 -7.76 -2.21
C THR A 377 13.86 -7.65 -0.74
N PRO A 378 15.06 -7.13 -0.33
CA PRO A 378 15.35 -6.91 1.08
C PRO A 378 14.39 -5.92 1.75
N GLY A 379 14.01 -4.83 1.05
CA GLY A 379 13.03 -3.86 1.52
C GLY A 379 11.64 -4.45 1.73
N MET A 380 11.20 -5.33 0.82
CA MET A 380 9.91 -6.03 0.93
C MET A 380 9.82 -6.93 2.16
N ARG A 381 10.95 -7.45 2.65
CA ARG A 381 11.02 -8.26 3.86
C ARG A 381 10.81 -7.41 5.13
N ILE A 382 11.12 -6.12 5.07
CA ILE A 382 11.10 -5.19 6.20
C ILE A 382 9.80 -4.37 6.22
N GLY A 383 9.41 -3.77 5.11
CA GLY A 383 8.25 -2.87 4.99
C GLY A 383 6.93 -3.53 5.38
N GLY A 384 6.00 -2.79 5.97
CA GLY A 384 4.70 -3.33 6.45
C GLY A 384 4.80 -4.32 7.63
N GLY A 385 5.85 -4.22 8.46
CA GLY A 385 6.23 -5.11 9.55
C GLY A 385 7.23 -6.18 9.11
N THR A 386 8.34 -6.31 9.82
CA THR A 386 9.38 -7.30 9.49
C THR A 386 8.85 -8.74 9.58
N GLU A 387 9.53 -9.67 8.91
CA GLU A 387 9.18 -11.09 8.96
C GLU A 387 9.15 -11.61 10.40
N GLU A 388 10.07 -11.15 11.25
CA GLU A 388 10.16 -11.51 12.66
C GLU A 388 8.92 -11.05 13.43
N ILE A 389 8.48 -9.79 13.24
CA ILE A 389 7.24 -9.26 13.84
C ILE A 389 6.02 -10.03 13.36
N VAL A 390 5.98 -10.38 12.08
CA VAL A 390 4.89 -11.17 11.50
C VAL A 390 4.86 -12.58 12.11
N ARG A 391 6.02 -13.25 12.23
CA ARG A 391 6.13 -14.59 12.88
C ARG A 391 5.71 -14.55 14.33
N ASN A 392 6.14 -13.54 15.10
CA ASN A 392 5.72 -13.36 16.48
C ASN A 392 4.20 -13.18 16.59
N THR A 393 3.61 -12.35 15.73
CA THR A 393 2.16 -12.13 15.71
C THR A 393 1.38 -13.43 15.41
N ILE A 394 1.84 -14.21 14.44
CA ILE A 394 1.24 -15.52 14.12
C ILE A 394 1.42 -16.49 15.29
N GLY A 395 2.63 -16.57 15.84
CA GLY A 395 2.91 -17.42 16.99
C GLY A 395 1.99 -17.14 18.18
N GLU A 396 1.91 -15.86 18.57
CA GLU A 396 1.12 -15.44 19.73
C GLU A 396 -0.40 -15.47 19.49
N ARG A 397 -0.86 -14.94 18.35
CA ARG A 397 -2.30 -14.67 18.14
C ARG A 397 -3.04 -15.76 17.37
N VAL A 398 -2.33 -16.54 16.53
CA VAL A 398 -2.94 -17.64 15.75
C VAL A 398 -2.67 -18.98 16.41
N LEU A 399 -1.41 -19.22 16.83
CA LEU A 399 -1.01 -20.50 17.42
C LEU A 399 -1.14 -20.52 18.94
N GLY A 400 -1.40 -19.38 19.60
CA GLY A 400 -1.53 -19.30 21.07
C GLY A 400 -0.24 -19.56 21.84
N LEU A 401 0.92 -19.38 21.21
CA LEU A 401 2.22 -19.54 21.87
C LEU A 401 2.46 -18.44 22.91
N PRO A 402 3.25 -18.69 23.95
CA PRO A 402 3.63 -17.67 24.91
C PRO A 402 4.36 -16.51 24.26
N ARG A 403 4.15 -15.30 24.78
CA ARG A 403 4.91 -14.14 24.36
C ARG A 403 6.38 -14.29 24.70
N GLU A 404 7.23 -13.75 23.82
CA GLU A 404 8.65 -13.67 24.09
C GLU A 404 8.91 -12.88 25.39
N PRO A 405 9.80 -13.36 26.27
CA PRO A 405 10.15 -12.61 27.48
C PRO A 405 10.68 -11.23 27.10
N ARG A 406 10.20 -10.19 27.77
CA ARG A 406 10.76 -8.85 27.59
C ARG A 406 12.17 -8.85 28.17
N ALA A 407 13.14 -8.45 27.36
CA ALA A 407 14.51 -8.22 27.80
C ALA A 407 14.59 -7.04 28.78
#